data_e3f320d1931882a72a8db539329909a9
#
_entry.id   e3f320d1931882a72a8db539329909a9
#
_cell.length_a   1.000
_cell.length_b   1.000
_cell.length_c   1.000
_cell.angle_alpha   90.00
_cell.angle_beta   90.00
_cell.angle_gamma   90.00
#
_symmetry.space_group_name_H-M   'P 1'
#
loop_
_entity.id
_entity.type
_entity.pdbx_description
1 polymer ?
#
loop_
_entity_poly.entity_id
_entity_poly.type
_entity_poly.pdbx_seq_one_letter_code
_entity_poly.pdbx_strand_id
1 'polypeptide(L)'
;GVPAVICITKIDLAQNENDQLDASIQQCAAEYRQAGYPVHLVSANNGHGLDEMRAALRGRLSVLLGKSGVGKTSLLNALQPGLGLRVSLVSQVTGKGRHTTTQSELFELEFGGSILDTPGVREFGMWEINPDELPGYFPEMRPYLGHCRFGLNCKHDQEPGCAVRKAVMGGEISPRRWQSYLRLRSEA
;
A
#
# COMPACT_ATOMS: atom_id res chain seq x y z
N GLY A 1 -4.72 -10.89 11.96
CA GLY A 1 -4.95 -9.83 10.98
C GLY A 1 -4.86 -10.35 9.55
N VAL A 2 -5.37 -9.60 8.58
CA VAL A 2 -5.25 -9.95 7.15
C VAL A 2 -3.84 -9.60 6.69
N PRO A 3 -3.11 -10.51 6.01
CA PRO A 3 -1.80 -10.20 5.46
C PRO A 3 -1.89 -9.10 4.41
N ALA A 4 -0.95 -8.14 4.45
CA ALA A 4 -0.87 -7.07 3.47
C ALA A 4 0.43 -7.19 2.65
N VAL A 5 0.33 -6.90 1.37
CA VAL A 5 1.45 -6.83 0.42
C VAL A 5 1.46 -5.45 -0.22
N ILE A 6 2.61 -4.84 -0.32
CA ILE A 6 2.78 -3.58 -1.01
C ILE A 6 3.16 -3.84 -2.46
N CYS A 7 2.39 -3.26 -3.37
CA CYS A 7 2.66 -3.34 -4.80
C CYS A 7 2.99 -1.95 -5.35
N ILE A 8 4.22 -1.74 -5.80
CA ILE A 8 4.64 -0.52 -6.47
C ILE A 8 4.53 -0.77 -7.97
N THR A 9 3.58 -0.09 -8.59
CA THR A 9 3.22 -0.29 -10.00
C THR A 9 3.89 0.74 -10.91
N LYS A 10 3.86 0.48 -12.23
CA LYS A 10 4.38 1.39 -13.27
C LYS A 10 5.86 1.69 -13.12
N ILE A 11 6.65 0.73 -12.67
CA ILE A 11 8.09 0.94 -12.46
C ILE A 11 8.84 1.24 -13.76
N ASP A 12 8.29 0.85 -14.90
CA ASP A 12 8.77 1.23 -16.23
C ASP A 12 8.88 2.75 -16.43
N LEU A 13 8.03 3.54 -15.78
CA LEU A 13 8.09 5.00 -15.80
C LEU A 13 9.17 5.59 -14.90
N ALA A 14 9.73 4.79 -14.01
CA ALA A 14 10.77 5.18 -13.07
C ALA A 14 12.12 4.50 -13.35
N GLN A 15 12.26 3.88 -14.51
CA GLN A 15 13.52 3.32 -15.00
C GLN A 15 14.21 4.28 -15.96
N ASN A 16 15.54 4.34 -15.89
CA ASN A 16 16.35 5.06 -16.85
C ASN A 16 16.63 4.19 -18.11
N GLU A 17 17.36 4.75 -19.09
CA GLU A 17 17.72 4.05 -20.34
C GLU A 17 18.52 2.74 -20.13
N ASN A 18 19.10 2.55 -18.95
CA ASN A 18 19.84 1.34 -18.58
C ASN A 18 19.02 0.41 -17.67
N ASP A 19 17.69 0.50 -17.67
CA ASP A 19 16.78 -0.26 -16.81
C ASP A 19 17.00 -0.10 -15.30
N GLN A 20 17.77 0.91 -14.89
CA GLN A 20 17.99 1.19 -13.48
C GLN A 20 16.79 1.94 -12.90
N LEU A 21 16.24 1.38 -11.84
CA LEU A 21 15.12 1.98 -11.12
C LEU A 21 15.59 3.23 -10.34
N ASP A 22 14.75 4.27 -10.36
CA ASP A 22 14.97 5.50 -9.60
C ASP A 22 15.26 5.22 -8.11
N ALA A 23 16.25 5.91 -7.57
CA ALA A 23 16.71 5.72 -6.18
C ALA A 23 15.59 5.99 -5.15
N SER A 24 14.68 6.91 -5.44
CA SER A 24 13.55 7.22 -4.55
C SER A 24 12.56 6.06 -4.45
N ILE A 25 12.34 5.34 -5.55
CA ILE A 25 11.48 4.14 -5.58
C ILE A 25 12.16 2.98 -4.87
N GLN A 26 13.47 2.80 -5.08
CA GLN A 26 14.24 1.78 -4.37
C GLN A 26 14.21 2.02 -2.86
N GLN A 27 14.43 3.26 -2.43
CA GLN A 27 14.34 3.65 -1.02
C GLN A 27 12.94 3.41 -0.46
N CYS A 28 11.88 3.81 -1.19
CA CYS A 28 10.50 3.56 -0.79
C CYS A 28 10.24 2.07 -0.57
N ALA A 29 10.68 1.22 -1.50
CA ALA A 29 10.54 -0.23 -1.37
C ALA A 29 11.30 -0.78 -0.16
N ALA A 30 12.52 -0.28 0.08
CA ALA A 30 13.33 -0.67 1.23
C ALA A 30 12.65 -0.30 2.56
N GLU A 31 12.08 0.90 2.67
CA GLU A 31 11.35 1.36 3.86
C GLU A 31 10.16 0.46 4.21
N TYR A 32 9.38 0.05 3.22
CA TYR A 32 8.26 -0.87 3.46
C TYR A 32 8.72 -2.28 3.81
N ARG A 33 9.82 -2.77 3.20
CA ARG A 33 10.42 -4.06 3.57
C ARG A 33 10.96 -4.03 5.00
N GLN A 34 11.63 -2.95 5.39
CA GLN A 34 12.09 -2.74 6.77
C GLN A 34 10.92 -2.72 7.76
N ALA A 35 9.78 -2.15 7.37
CA ALA A 35 8.55 -2.19 8.15
C ALA A 35 7.87 -3.57 8.21
N GLY A 36 8.43 -4.59 7.53
CA GLY A 36 7.94 -5.97 7.57
C GLY A 36 6.92 -6.33 6.49
N TYR A 37 6.71 -5.49 5.48
CA TYR A 37 5.81 -5.80 4.38
C TYR A 37 6.55 -6.47 3.21
N PRO A 38 6.02 -7.55 2.62
CA PRO A 38 6.42 -7.97 1.28
C PRO A 38 6.18 -6.84 0.27
N VAL A 39 7.17 -6.55 -0.58
CA VAL A 39 7.07 -5.47 -1.58
C VAL A 39 7.38 -6.04 -2.95
N HIS A 40 6.41 -5.91 -3.87
CA HIS A 40 6.56 -6.25 -5.28
C HIS A 40 6.67 -4.98 -6.13
N LEU A 41 7.66 -4.95 -6.98
CA LEU A 41 7.88 -3.93 -8.00
C LEU A 41 7.34 -4.49 -9.31
N VAL A 42 6.35 -3.84 -9.90
CA VAL A 42 5.65 -4.41 -11.07
C VAL A 42 5.41 -3.37 -12.17
N SER A 43 5.45 -3.83 -13.39
CA SER A 43 4.96 -3.09 -14.55
C SER A 43 4.03 -3.97 -15.38
N ALA A 44 2.80 -3.51 -15.56
CA ALA A 44 1.84 -4.13 -16.46
C ALA A 44 2.22 -3.90 -17.93
N ASN A 45 3.07 -2.92 -18.22
CA ASN A 45 3.45 -2.54 -19.58
C ASN A 45 4.55 -3.45 -20.15
N ASN A 46 5.60 -3.74 -19.37
CA ASN A 46 6.73 -4.55 -19.81
C ASN A 46 6.79 -5.95 -19.15
N GLY A 47 5.82 -6.27 -18.28
CA GLY A 47 5.72 -7.57 -17.63
C GLY A 47 6.61 -7.79 -16.41
N HIS A 48 7.40 -6.79 -16.02
CA HIS A 48 8.29 -6.92 -14.86
C HIS A 48 7.52 -7.24 -13.58
N GLY A 49 7.98 -8.23 -12.82
CA GLY A 49 7.44 -8.61 -11.52
C GLY A 49 6.07 -9.30 -11.55
N LEU A 50 5.51 -9.62 -12.73
CA LEU A 50 4.19 -10.24 -12.83
C LEU A 50 4.19 -11.69 -12.31
N ASP A 51 5.27 -12.45 -12.50
CA ASP A 51 5.34 -13.84 -12.03
C ASP A 51 5.42 -13.93 -10.51
N GLU A 52 6.19 -13.06 -9.88
CA GLU A 52 6.23 -12.92 -8.42
C GLU A 52 4.87 -12.50 -7.87
N MET A 53 4.18 -11.60 -8.59
CA MET A 53 2.84 -11.18 -8.19
C MET A 53 1.83 -12.31 -8.35
N ARG A 54 1.88 -13.12 -9.42
CA ARG A 54 1.07 -14.34 -9.57
C ARG A 54 1.31 -15.31 -8.43
N ALA A 55 2.58 -15.53 -8.06
CA ALA A 55 2.94 -16.39 -6.93
C ALA A 55 2.38 -15.87 -5.61
N ALA A 56 2.39 -14.56 -5.37
CA ALA A 56 1.84 -13.94 -4.17
C ALA A 56 0.32 -14.06 -4.05
N LEU A 57 -0.40 -14.07 -5.18
CA LEU A 57 -1.87 -14.18 -5.24
C LEU A 57 -2.39 -15.63 -5.27
N ARG A 58 -1.54 -16.57 -5.67
CA ARG A 58 -1.94 -17.97 -5.87
C ARG A 58 -2.56 -18.58 -4.62
N GLY A 59 -3.73 -19.20 -4.80
CA GLY A 59 -4.46 -19.90 -3.73
C GLY A 59 -5.02 -18.97 -2.64
N ARG A 60 -5.10 -17.66 -2.89
CA ARG A 60 -5.60 -16.68 -1.91
C ARG A 60 -6.80 -15.93 -2.45
N LEU A 61 -7.69 -15.53 -1.54
CA LEU A 61 -8.65 -14.47 -1.80
C LEU A 61 -7.98 -13.13 -1.49
N SER A 62 -7.92 -12.26 -2.49
CA SER A 62 -7.19 -11.00 -2.39
C SER A 62 -8.07 -9.81 -2.75
N VAL A 63 -7.78 -8.66 -2.16
CA VAL A 63 -8.42 -7.37 -2.49
C VAL A 63 -7.35 -6.38 -2.90
N LEU A 64 -7.55 -5.68 -4.03
CA LEU A 64 -6.63 -4.64 -4.48
C LEU A 64 -7.09 -3.27 -4.00
N LEU A 65 -6.29 -2.66 -3.14
CA LEU A 65 -6.52 -1.34 -2.59
C LEU A 65 -5.57 -0.33 -3.22
N GLY A 66 -6.04 0.89 -3.45
CA GLY A 66 -5.19 1.96 -3.96
C GLY A 66 -5.98 3.03 -4.69
N LYS A 67 -5.38 4.21 -4.83
CA LYS A 67 -5.97 5.39 -5.48
C LYS A 67 -6.37 5.11 -6.93
N SER A 68 -7.26 5.93 -7.47
CA SER A 68 -7.59 5.89 -8.90
C SER A 68 -6.33 6.17 -9.74
N GLY A 69 -6.18 5.47 -10.85
CA GLY A 69 -5.05 5.67 -11.76
C GLY A 69 -3.73 5.02 -11.35
N VAL A 70 -3.64 4.34 -10.19
CA VAL A 70 -2.41 3.63 -9.79
C VAL A 70 -2.13 2.39 -10.64
N GLY A 71 -3.08 1.94 -11.47
CA GLY A 71 -2.86 0.81 -12.39
C GLY A 71 -3.41 -0.53 -11.92
N LYS A 72 -4.36 -0.58 -10.97
CA LYS A 72 -4.99 -1.84 -10.50
C LYS A 72 -5.55 -2.66 -11.64
N THR A 73 -6.41 -2.06 -12.46
CA THR A 73 -7.06 -2.73 -13.62
C THR A 73 -6.04 -3.17 -14.65
N SER A 74 -5.03 -2.32 -14.95
CA SER A 74 -3.95 -2.68 -15.89
C SER A 74 -3.13 -3.85 -15.36
N LEU A 75 -2.84 -3.88 -14.07
CA LEU A 75 -2.14 -4.99 -13.42
C LEU A 75 -2.94 -6.29 -13.53
N LEU A 76 -4.25 -6.24 -13.22
CA LEU A 76 -5.11 -7.42 -13.32
C LEU A 76 -5.17 -7.99 -14.75
N ASN A 77 -5.34 -7.12 -15.75
CA ASN A 77 -5.34 -7.53 -17.15
C ASN A 77 -3.98 -8.08 -17.60
N ALA A 78 -2.87 -7.60 -17.03
CA ALA A 78 -1.54 -8.14 -17.30
C ALA A 78 -1.28 -9.49 -16.61
N LEU A 79 -1.82 -9.67 -15.40
CA LEU A 79 -1.75 -10.95 -14.69
C LEU A 79 -2.57 -12.04 -15.39
N GLN A 80 -3.75 -11.68 -15.90
CA GLN A 80 -4.64 -12.58 -16.63
C GLN A 80 -5.33 -11.85 -17.79
N PRO A 81 -4.78 -11.95 -19.00
CA PRO A 81 -5.29 -11.23 -20.18
C PRO A 81 -6.75 -11.48 -20.53
N GLY A 82 -7.32 -12.61 -20.12
CA GLY A 82 -8.71 -12.98 -20.39
C GLY A 82 -9.77 -12.28 -19.53
N LEU A 83 -9.38 -11.53 -18.48
CA LEU A 83 -10.34 -10.86 -17.59
C LEU A 83 -11.14 -9.74 -18.27
N GLY A 84 -10.59 -9.11 -19.30
CA GLY A 84 -11.29 -8.10 -20.10
C GLY A 84 -11.78 -6.87 -19.33
N LEU A 85 -11.18 -6.57 -18.18
CA LEU A 85 -11.57 -5.45 -17.34
C LEU A 85 -11.35 -4.13 -18.08
N ARG A 86 -12.37 -3.25 -18.07
CA ARG A 86 -12.26 -1.95 -18.73
C ARG A 86 -11.33 -1.04 -17.94
N VAL A 87 -10.21 -0.67 -18.54
CA VAL A 87 -9.32 0.38 -18.01
C VAL A 87 -10.01 1.71 -18.24
N SER A 88 -10.51 2.34 -17.17
CA SER A 88 -10.96 3.72 -17.26
C SER A 88 -9.76 4.61 -17.47
N LEU A 89 -9.64 5.23 -18.63
CA LEU A 89 -8.71 6.34 -18.84
C LEU A 89 -9.04 7.41 -17.80
N VAL A 90 -8.02 7.85 -17.05
CA VAL A 90 -8.17 8.95 -16.10
C VAL A 90 -8.56 10.19 -16.92
N SER A 91 -9.85 10.47 -16.99
CA SER A 91 -10.35 11.67 -17.61
C SER A 91 -9.96 12.85 -16.71
N GLN A 92 -9.07 13.70 -17.19
CA GLN A 92 -8.71 14.97 -16.54
C GLN A 92 -9.82 16.03 -16.61
N VAL A 93 -11.02 15.67 -17.02
CA VAL A 93 -12.12 16.62 -17.23
C VAL A 93 -13.34 16.17 -16.46
N THR A 94 -13.76 17.06 -15.54
CA THR A 94 -15.05 17.16 -14.87
C THR A 94 -15.43 16.08 -13.86
N GLY A 95 -15.49 16.51 -12.59
CA GLY A 95 -16.10 15.78 -11.47
C GLY A 95 -17.60 15.62 -11.59
N LYS A 96 -18.07 14.71 -12.42
CA LYS A 96 -19.41 14.09 -12.39
C LYS A 96 -19.43 12.91 -13.36
N GLY A 97 -18.98 11.76 -12.90
CA GLY A 97 -19.09 10.46 -13.61
C GLY A 97 -20.19 9.62 -12.99
N ARG A 98 -21.28 9.55 -13.69
CA ARG A 98 -22.47 8.73 -13.41
C ARG A 98 -22.15 7.26 -13.67
N HIS A 99 -22.68 6.36 -12.83
CA HIS A 99 -22.63 4.90 -12.81
C HIS A 99 -21.39 4.29 -12.14
N THR A 100 -21.47 4.28 -10.82
CA THR A 100 -20.73 3.38 -9.96
C THR A 100 -21.41 2.02 -10.03
N THR A 101 -20.73 1.00 -10.54
CA THR A 101 -21.14 -0.39 -10.37
C THR A 101 -21.11 -0.68 -8.88
N THR A 102 -22.27 -0.94 -8.29
CA THR A 102 -22.48 -1.08 -6.84
C THR A 102 -22.30 -2.52 -6.37
N GLN A 103 -21.88 -3.44 -7.25
CA GLN A 103 -21.69 -4.85 -6.91
C GLN A 103 -20.22 -5.18 -6.86
N SER A 104 -19.81 -5.79 -5.76
CA SER A 104 -18.49 -6.41 -5.67
C SER A 104 -18.47 -7.64 -6.57
N GLU A 105 -17.49 -7.75 -7.43
CA GLU A 105 -17.31 -8.88 -8.33
C GLU A 105 -16.12 -9.72 -7.86
N LEU A 106 -16.31 -11.04 -7.86
CA LEU A 106 -15.26 -12.01 -7.57
C LEU A 106 -14.72 -12.56 -8.88
N PHE A 107 -13.44 -12.37 -9.13
CA PHE A 107 -12.75 -12.91 -10.29
C PHE A 107 -11.88 -14.08 -9.87
N GLU A 108 -12.11 -15.23 -10.47
CA GLU A 108 -11.22 -16.39 -10.32
C GLU A 108 -10.00 -16.25 -11.22
N LEU A 109 -8.83 -16.58 -10.66
CA LEU A 109 -7.57 -16.51 -11.38
C LEU A 109 -7.19 -17.89 -11.92
N GLU A 110 -6.87 -17.99 -13.23
CA GLU A 110 -6.50 -19.23 -13.88
C GLU A 110 -5.29 -19.93 -13.25
N PHE A 111 -4.38 -19.15 -12.67
CA PHE A 111 -3.23 -19.66 -11.92
C PHE A 111 -3.56 -20.03 -10.45
N GLY A 112 -4.84 -19.97 -10.05
CA GLY A 112 -5.36 -20.27 -8.73
C GLY A 112 -5.43 -19.05 -7.81
N GLY A 113 -6.50 -19.00 -7.02
CA GLY A 113 -6.87 -17.87 -6.15
C GLY A 113 -7.96 -17.02 -6.77
N SER A 114 -8.39 -15.98 -6.04
CA SER A 114 -9.48 -15.09 -6.46
C SER A 114 -9.19 -13.66 -6.08
N ILE A 115 -9.73 -12.72 -6.84
CA ILE A 115 -9.68 -11.30 -6.54
C ILE A 115 -11.09 -10.77 -6.37
N LEU A 116 -11.33 -10.11 -5.25
CA LEU A 116 -12.54 -9.35 -5.01
C LEU A 116 -12.31 -7.92 -5.49
N ASP A 117 -12.96 -7.54 -6.59
CA ASP A 117 -13.04 -6.13 -7.00
C ASP A 117 -14.20 -5.47 -6.26
N THR A 118 -13.85 -4.47 -5.47
CA THR A 118 -14.82 -3.67 -4.74
C THR A 118 -14.87 -2.29 -5.38
N PRO A 119 -15.81 -2.07 -6.32
CA PRO A 119 -16.01 -0.75 -6.91
C PRO A 119 -16.35 0.24 -5.80
N GLY A 120 -15.56 1.30 -5.66
CA GLY A 120 -15.83 2.33 -4.66
C GLY A 120 -15.04 2.24 -3.36
N VAL A 121 -14.30 1.19 -3.08
CA VAL A 121 -13.32 1.16 -1.98
C VAL A 121 -12.10 2.03 -2.36
N ARG A 122 -12.37 3.28 -2.71
CA ARG A 122 -11.34 4.26 -3.11
C ARG A 122 -10.76 4.98 -1.92
N GLU A 123 -11.51 5.03 -0.82
CA GLU A 123 -11.16 5.73 0.40
C GLU A 123 -11.58 4.85 1.58
N PHE A 124 -10.63 4.09 2.13
CA PHE A 124 -10.78 3.63 3.49
C PHE A 124 -10.61 4.86 4.38
N GLY A 125 -11.73 5.42 4.82
CA GLY A 125 -11.72 6.35 5.93
C GLY A 125 -11.20 5.64 7.16
N MET A 126 -10.50 6.36 8.02
CA MET A 126 -10.06 5.89 9.36
C MET A 126 -11.24 5.79 10.34
N TRP A 127 -12.41 5.40 9.84
CA TRP A 127 -13.64 5.34 10.60
C TRP A 127 -13.49 4.24 11.65
N GLU A 128 -13.75 4.59 12.88
CA GLU A 128 -13.66 3.69 14.05
C GLU A 128 -12.22 3.31 14.50
N ILE A 129 -11.16 3.90 13.94
CA ILE A 129 -9.82 3.70 14.49
C ILE A 129 -9.62 4.67 15.65
N ASN A 130 -9.44 4.11 16.85
CA ASN A 130 -9.02 4.90 18.00
C ASN A 130 -7.60 5.45 17.75
N PRO A 131 -7.39 6.79 17.78
CA PRO A 131 -6.07 7.39 17.57
C PRO A 131 -4.98 6.86 18.51
N ASP A 132 -5.36 6.38 19.71
CA ASP A 132 -4.40 5.84 20.67
C ASP A 132 -3.98 4.40 20.33
N GLU A 133 -4.74 3.67 19.51
CA GLU A 133 -4.39 2.36 18.97
C GLU A 133 -3.58 2.43 17.67
N LEU A 134 -3.62 3.59 17.00
CA LEU A 134 -3.00 3.79 15.70
C LEU A 134 -1.51 3.39 15.64
N PRO A 135 -0.66 3.67 16.65
CA PRO A 135 0.75 3.24 16.62
C PRO A 135 0.90 1.72 16.51
N GLY A 136 -0.04 0.95 17.06
CA GLY A 136 -0.07 -0.51 16.98
C GLY A 136 -0.30 -1.06 15.58
N TYR A 137 -0.87 -0.26 14.67
CA TYR A 137 -1.06 -0.64 13.25
C TYR A 137 0.18 -0.37 12.39
N PHE A 138 1.24 0.24 12.96
CA PHE A 138 2.54 0.40 12.32
C PHE A 138 3.50 -0.67 12.86
N PRO A 139 3.77 -1.75 12.11
CA PRO A 139 4.56 -2.87 12.60
C PRO A 139 5.92 -2.46 13.15
N GLU A 140 6.56 -1.49 12.49
CA GLU A 140 7.86 -0.93 12.84
C GLU A 140 7.85 -0.13 14.15
N MET A 141 6.69 0.34 14.61
CA MET A 141 6.57 1.06 15.88
C MET A 141 6.34 0.13 17.08
N ARG A 142 5.76 -1.04 16.85
CA ARG A 142 5.36 -1.98 17.91
C ARG A 142 6.46 -2.29 18.93
N PRO A 143 7.74 -2.52 18.53
CA PRO A 143 8.81 -2.79 19.49
C PRO A 143 9.10 -1.68 20.48
N TYR A 144 8.66 -0.45 20.17
CA TYR A 144 8.95 0.75 20.96
C TYR A 144 7.76 1.22 21.82
N LEU A 145 6.57 0.63 21.60
CA LEU A 145 5.38 1.00 22.36
C LEU A 145 5.52 0.62 23.83
N GLY A 146 5.11 1.51 24.73
CA GLY A 146 5.26 1.32 26.15
C GLY A 146 6.66 1.68 26.71
N HIS A 147 7.68 1.85 25.87
CA HIS A 147 9.05 2.19 26.28
C HIS A 147 9.32 3.70 26.32
N CYS A 148 8.32 4.53 26.04
CA CYS A 148 8.40 5.98 26.14
C CYS A 148 8.32 6.44 27.59
N ARG A 149 8.83 7.64 27.88
CA ARG A 149 8.73 8.25 29.22
C ARG A 149 7.28 8.31 29.74
N PHE A 150 6.30 8.49 28.84
CA PHE A 150 4.87 8.53 29.15
C PHE A 150 4.16 7.18 28.93
N GLY A 151 4.92 6.10 28.80
CA GLY A 151 4.36 4.76 28.60
C GLY A 151 3.45 4.68 27.37
N LEU A 152 2.30 4.03 27.53
CA LEU A 152 1.30 3.87 26.47
C LEU A 152 0.53 5.16 26.12
N ASN A 153 0.60 6.20 26.97
CA ASN A 153 -0.06 7.49 26.71
C ASN A 153 0.77 8.42 25.81
N CYS A 154 1.94 7.98 25.35
CA CYS A 154 2.78 8.75 24.45
C CYS A 154 2.16 8.83 23.06
N LYS A 155 2.02 10.03 22.52
CA LYS A 155 1.49 10.27 21.16
C LYS A 155 2.55 10.13 20.07
N HIS A 156 3.81 9.92 20.45
CA HIS A 156 4.97 9.75 19.57
C HIS A 156 5.20 10.92 18.59
N ASP A 157 4.79 12.11 18.99
CA ASP A 157 4.98 13.36 18.24
C ASP A 157 6.18 14.16 18.78
N GLN A 158 5.98 14.98 19.81
CA GLN A 158 7.02 15.87 20.33
C GLN A 158 7.43 15.57 21.78
N GLU A 159 6.85 14.54 22.38
CA GLU A 159 7.10 14.22 23.78
C GLU A 159 8.57 13.90 24.06
N PRO A 160 9.12 14.47 25.14
CA PRO A 160 10.49 14.17 25.55
C PRO A 160 10.60 12.72 26.03
N GLY A 161 11.69 12.05 25.61
CA GLY A 161 11.91 10.65 25.97
C GLY A 161 11.02 9.66 25.24
N CYS A 162 10.53 10.02 24.05
CA CYS A 162 9.78 9.13 23.18
C CYS A 162 10.70 8.10 22.52
N ALA A 163 10.45 6.81 22.76
CA ALA A 163 11.23 5.71 22.20
C ALA A 163 11.06 5.61 20.66
N VAL A 164 9.85 5.84 20.14
CA VAL A 164 9.59 5.85 18.70
C VAL A 164 10.40 6.95 18.01
N ARG A 165 10.42 8.17 18.54
CA ARG A 165 11.23 9.25 17.96
C ARG A 165 12.73 8.96 18.01
N LYS A 166 13.19 8.31 19.09
CA LYS A 166 14.58 7.88 19.17
C LYS A 166 14.91 6.87 18.09
N ALA A 167 14.02 5.92 17.84
CA ALA A 167 14.16 4.94 16.76
C ALA A 167 14.15 5.60 15.35
N VAL A 168 13.33 6.65 15.15
CA VAL A 168 13.36 7.45 13.91
C VAL A 168 14.72 8.13 13.73
N MET A 169 15.26 8.75 14.80
CA MET A 169 16.57 9.42 14.77
C MET A 169 17.71 8.42 14.58
N GLY A 170 17.57 7.18 15.07
CA GLY A 170 18.51 6.08 14.89
C GLY A 170 18.39 5.35 13.54
N GLY A 171 17.37 5.68 12.73
CA GLY A 171 17.17 5.05 11.42
C GLY A 171 16.46 3.69 11.45
N GLU A 172 16.01 3.22 12.63
CA GLU A 172 15.25 1.97 12.76
C GLU A 172 13.81 2.13 12.24
N ILE A 173 13.27 3.35 12.29
CA ILE A 173 11.97 3.72 11.70
C ILE A 173 12.21 4.79 10.64
N SER A 174 11.65 4.60 9.44
CA SER A 174 11.73 5.60 8.38
C SER A 174 11.04 6.91 8.82
N PRO A 175 11.70 8.08 8.65
CA PRO A 175 11.07 9.38 8.89
C PRO A 175 9.77 9.57 8.10
N ARG A 176 9.70 9.07 6.88
CA ARG A 176 8.53 9.13 6.02
C ARG A 176 7.36 8.30 6.57
N ARG A 177 7.64 7.13 7.14
CA ARG A 177 6.64 6.28 7.80
C ARG A 177 6.11 6.94 9.06
N TRP A 178 7.01 7.51 9.88
CA TRP A 178 6.62 8.28 11.05
C TRP A 178 5.77 9.51 10.70
N GLN A 179 6.12 10.26 9.67
CA GLN A 179 5.30 11.37 9.18
C GLN A 179 3.92 10.90 8.70
N SER A 180 3.84 9.74 8.05
CA SER A 180 2.55 9.14 7.66
C SER A 180 1.69 8.81 8.88
N TYR A 181 2.30 8.29 9.94
CA TYR A 181 1.64 8.06 11.22
C TYR A 181 1.07 9.37 11.81
N LEU A 182 1.88 10.42 11.90
CA LEU A 182 1.45 11.71 12.45
C LEU A 182 0.28 12.31 11.67
N ARG A 183 0.34 12.22 10.33
CA ARG A 183 -0.74 12.69 9.47
C ARG A 183 -2.03 11.90 9.72
N LEU A 184 -1.98 10.57 9.72
CA LEU A 184 -3.15 9.74 9.98
C LEU A 184 -3.73 10.00 11.37
N ARG A 185 -2.86 10.21 12.38
CA ARG A 185 -3.31 10.57 13.73
C ARG A 185 -4.05 11.91 13.78
N SER A 186 -3.68 12.87 12.92
CA SER A 186 -4.36 14.17 12.87
C SER A 186 -5.70 14.13 12.12
N GLU A 187 -5.94 13.07 11.33
CA GLU A 187 -7.16 12.85 10.56
C GLU A 187 -8.18 11.94 11.29
N ALA A 188 -7.74 11.23 12.34
CA ALA A 188 -8.56 10.35 13.18
C ALA A 188 -9.16 11.07 14.39
#